data_fbbca6dcb2f35987d41df2e738108e68
#
_entry.id   fbbca6dcb2f35987d41df2e738108e68
#
_cell.length_a   1.000
_cell.length_b   1.000
_cell.length_c   1.000
_cell.angle_alpha   90.00
_cell.angle_beta   90.00
_cell.angle_gamma   90.00
#
_symmetry.space_group_name_H-M   'P 1'
#
loop_
_entity.id
_entity.type
_entity.pdbx_description
1 polymer ?
#
loop_
_entity_poly.entity_id
_entity_poly.type
_entity_poly.pdbx_seq_one_letter_code
_entity_poly.pdbx_strand_id
1 'polypeptide(L)'
;LKKRSKKLLSPQARGSSGARPNGSTAAFSGQVHVIGAGLAGLAAALRLAASGRKVTLYEAGPACGGRCRSYFDRELGCRIDNGNHLLLSGNDAAMAYLDAIGARHTLGGPDAPTFPFLDLATGERWTVRPSPGRLPWWLFSSSRRIPGAKPAEYLALARLMLASAEATVANVVPAGELTRRLLEPLAVSALNTPVAAGNARLFAAVIAGSLARGGAQCIPLTPREGLSESFVDPTLAKLAALGAEVKTGHRISAIGTTAGRATSLTGPDGRIELDSGDAIVLATPGPVAATLLPGTAAPDAFEAIVNLHFLAQADPGEAGFIGLIGGLAEWVFVKPGVVSVTISAANRLLEQPADDLVRTLWGEVRQATGLVGEMPRWRLIREKRATFAATFAQQQRRPRATTPLENLVLAGDWTDTGLPATIEGAIRSGFTAAQLLGAAL
;
A
#
# COMPACT_ATOMS: atom_id res chain seq x y z
N LEU A 1 -53.11 -15.42 21.94
CA LEU A 1 -52.67 -16.20 20.78
C LEU A 1 -51.17 -16.05 20.65
N LYS A 2 -50.45 -17.20 20.75
CA LYS A 2 -49.01 -17.34 20.98
C LYS A 2 -48.13 -16.74 19.91
N LYS A 3 -47.17 -15.87 20.29
CA LYS A 3 -46.03 -15.42 19.50
C LYS A 3 -45.03 -16.59 19.40
N ARG A 4 -44.72 -17.05 18.19
CA ARG A 4 -43.58 -17.93 17.88
C ARG A 4 -42.44 -17.07 17.36
N SER A 5 -41.37 -16.96 18.13
CA SER A 5 -40.09 -16.38 17.69
C SER A 5 -39.38 -17.34 16.72
N LYS A 6 -39.12 -16.93 15.51
CA LYS A 6 -38.20 -17.63 14.58
C LYS A 6 -36.79 -17.15 14.85
N LYS A 7 -35.94 -18.02 15.41
CA LYS A 7 -34.49 -17.90 15.44
C LYS A 7 -33.95 -17.98 14.01
N LEU A 8 -33.30 -16.93 13.53
CA LEU A 8 -32.49 -16.96 12.32
C LEU A 8 -31.18 -17.67 12.67
N LEU A 9 -30.92 -18.77 11.98
CA LEU A 9 -29.68 -19.53 12.01
C LEU A 9 -28.62 -18.79 11.20
N SER A 10 -27.50 -18.46 11.85
CA SER A 10 -26.28 -17.99 11.20
C SER A 10 -25.62 -19.15 10.43
N PRO A 11 -25.04 -18.92 9.24
CA PRO A 11 -24.27 -19.96 8.57
C PRO A 11 -22.93 -20.17 9.30
N GLN A 12 -22.74 -21.35 9.86
CA GLN A 12 -21.45 -21.79 10.36
C GLN A 12 -20.48 -21.97 9.19
N ALA A 13 -19.40 -21.21 9.18
CA ALA A 13 -18.23 -21.46 8.35
C ALA A 13 -17.60 -22.79 8.81
N ARG A 14 -17.59 -23.78 7.93
CA ARG A 14 -16.81 -25.03 8.13
C ARG A 14 -15.34 -24.69 8.02
N GLY A 15 -14.69 -24.44 9.14
CA GLY A 15 -13.24 -24.40 9.26
C GLY A 15 -12.69 -25.82 9.23
N SER A 16 -11.82 -26.14 8.31
CA SER A 16 -10.95 -27.32 8.38
C SER A 16 -9.98 -27.11 9.55
N SER A 17 -10.21 -27.81 10.65
CA SER A 17 -9.36 -27.83 11.82
C SER A 17 -8.10 -28.65 11.53
N GLY A 18 -7.04 -27.99 11.03
CA GLY A 18 -5.69 -28.46 11.25
C GLY A 18 -5.30 -28.13 12.69
N ALA A 19 -5.47 -29.10 13.60
CA ALA A 19 -5.04 -28.98 14.97
C ALA A 19 -3.53 -28.68 14.99
N ARG A 20 -3.12 -27.54 15.58
CA ARG A 20 -1.74 -27.31 16.01
C ARG A 20 -1.46 -28.31 17.15
N PRO A 21 -0.30 -28.96 17.21
CA PRO A 21 0.10 -29.60 18.43
C PRO A 21 0.14 -28.53 19.53
N ASN A 22 -0.40 -28.86 20.70
CA ASN A 22 -0.37 -28.05 21.92
C ASN A 22 1.10 -27.72 22.28
N GLY A 23 1.66 -26.70 21.67
CA GLY A 23 2.88 -26.06 22.12
C GLY A 23 2.47 -24.87 22.97
N SER A 24 2.88 -24.86 24.23
CA SER A 24 2.74 -23.72 25.11
C SER A 24 3.18 -22.47 24.37
N THR A 25 2.37 -21.43 24.37
CA THR A 25 2.78 -20.07 24.02
C THR A 25 3.75 -19.61 25.13
N ALA A 26 4.98 -20.08 25.10
CA ALA A 26 6.05 -19.44 25.82
C ALA A 26 6.14 -18.04 25.25
N ALA A 27 5.64 -17.06 26.00
CA ALA A 27 5.71 -15.67 25.60
C ALA A 27 7.20 -15.35 25.41
N PHE A 28 7.61 -14.99 24.20
CA PHE A 28 8.96 -14.50 23.94
C PHE A 28 9.20 -13.31 24.88
N SER A 29 10.14 -13.45 25.83
CA SER A 29 10.39 -12.43 26.86
C SER A 29 11.69 -11.64 26.59
N GLY A 30 12.46 -12.08 25.61
CA GLY A 30 13.73 -11.46 25.22
C GLY A 30 13.57 -10.31 24.25
N GLN A 31 14.67 -10.00 23.58
CA GLN A 31 14.74 -8.94 22.57
C GLN A 31 14.07 -9.35 21.27
N VAL A 32 13.47 -8.41 20.57
CA VAL A 32 12.94 -8.60 19.22
C VAL A 32 13.82 -7.87 18.21
N HIS A 33 14.35 -8.63 17.27
CA HIS A 33 15.16 -8.12 16.15
C HIS A 33 14.26 -7.94 14.92
N VAL A 34 14.06 -6.70 14.49
CA VAL A 34 13.29 -6.39 13.30
C VAL A 34 14.23 -6.11 12.15
N ILE A 35 14.17 -6.89 11.07
CA ILE A 35 15.08 -6.79 9.93
C ILE A 35 14.34 -6.15 8.75
N GLY A 36 14.71 -4.90 8.42
CA GLY A 36 14.08 -4.06 7.40
C GLY A 36 13.20 -2.97 8.02
N ALA A 37 13.55 -1.70 7.75
CA ALA A 37 12.83 -0.52 8.24
C ALA A 37 11.90 0.11 7.19
N GLY A 38 11.26 -0.70 6.33
CA GLY A 38 10.06 -0.30 5.58
C GLY A 38 8.85 -0.20 6.52
N LEU A 39 7.69 0.25 6.01
CA LEU A 39 6.49 0.45 6.84
C LEU A 39 6.05 -0.80 7.61
N ALA A 40 6.25 -1.99 7.06
CA ALA A 40 5.93 -3.23 7.75
C ALA A 40 6.81 -3.43 9.00
N GLY A 41 8.13 -3.22 8.86
CA GLY A 41 9.07 -3.32 9.98
C GLY A 41 8.87 -2.20 11.00
N LEU A 42 8.66 -0.96 10.55
CA LEU A 42 8.35 0.17 11.43
C LEU A 42 7.07 -0.07 12.23
N ALA A 43 6.01 -0.60 11.59
CA ALA A 43 4.75 -0.91 12.26
C ALA A 43 4.89 -2.04 13.28
N ALA A 44 5.67 -3.09 12.94
CA ALA A 44 5.96 -4.17 13.88
C ALA A 44 6.79 -3.67 15.07
N ALA A 45 7.87 -2.93 14.81
CA ALA A 45 8.73 -2.36 15.84
C ALA A 45 7.96 -1.43 16.80
N LEU A 46 7.10 -0.57 16.24
CA LEU A 46 6.26 0.35 17.02
C LEU A 46 5.33 -0.42 18.00
N ARG A 47 4.62 -1.43 17.50
CA ARG A 47 3.69 -2.23 18.33
C ARG A 47 4.45 -3.02 19.40
N LEU A 48 5.57 -3.62 19.06
CA LEU A 48 6.40 -4.40 19.99
C LEU A 48 6.99 -3.49 21.08
N ALA A 49 7.59 -2.35 20.69
CA ALA A 49 8.14 -1.40 21.65
C ALA A 49 7.05 -0.81 22.55
N ALA A 50 5.88 -0.46 21.99
CA ALA A 50 4.74 0.03 22.78
C ALA A 50 4.19 -1.00 23.77
N SER A 51 4.37 -2.30 23.51
CA SER A 51 4.03 -3.38 24.45
C SER A 51 5.13 -3.68 25.49
N GLY A 52 6.17 -2.83 25.58
CA GLY A 52 7.27 -2.97 26.53
C GLY A 52 8.38 -3.96 26.12
N ARG A 53 8.39 -4.41 24.86
CA ARG A 53 9.44 -5.30 24.35
C ARG A 53 10.69 -4.50 24.01
N LYS A 54 11.86 -5.06 24.31
CA LYS A 54 13.14 -4.53 23.84
C LYS A 54 13.23 -4.80 22.33
N VAL A 55 13.41 -3.76 21.51
CA VAL A 55 13.42 -3.85 20.06
C VAL A 55 14.69 -3.25 19.49
N THR A 56 15.35 -3.98 18.58
CA THR A 56 16.38 -3.43 17.67
C THR A 56 15.89 -3.57 16.23
N LEU A 57 15.83 -2.46 15.51
CA LEU A 57 15.45 -2.38 14.11
C LEU A 57 16.68 -2.16 13.23
N TYR A 58 16.88 -3.05 12.25
CA TYR A 58 18.00 -3.02 11.32
C TYR A 58 17.56 -2.61 9.94
N GLU A 59 18.22 -1.61 9.36
CA GLU A 59 18.01 -1.16 7.99
C GLU A 59 19.31 -1.21 7.19
N ALA A 60 19.28 -1.86 6.04
CA ALA A 60 20.44 -2.01 5.17
C ALA A 60 20.87 -0.71 4.49
N GLY A 61 19.92 0.18 4.23
CA GLY A 61 20.13 1.50 3.61
C GLY A 61 20.48 2.58 4.62
N PRO A 62 20.86 3.77 4.15
CA PRO A 62 21.20 4.90 5.03
C PRO A 62 19.96 5.56 5.67
N ALA A 63 18.75 5.24 5.20
CA ALA A 63 17.49 5.82 5.66
C ALA A 63 16.38 4.78 5.75
N CYS A 64 15.51 4.95 6.75
CA CYS A 64 14.29 4.16 6.92
C CYS A 64 13.18 4.57 5.95
N GLY A 65 12.07 3.78 5.93
CA GLY A 65 10.88 4.02 5.13
C GLY A 65 10.75 3.11 3.91
N GLY A 66 11.85 2.56 3.40
CA GLY A 66 11.84 1.69 2.22
C GLY A 66 11.28 2.42 0.98
N ARG A 67 10.17 1.92 0.40
CA ARG A 67 9.48 2.55 -0.73
C ARG A 67 8.66 3.78 -0.32
N CYS A 68 8.23 3.87 0.95
CA CYS A 68 7.49 4.99 1.51
C CYS A 68 8.46 5.99 2.16
N ARG A 69 9.13 6.80 1.34
CA ARG A 69 10.12 7.77 1.81
C ARG A 69 10.13 9.04 0.97
N SER A 70 10.57 10.13 1.57
CA SER A 70 10.90 11.40 0.93
C SER A 70 12.41 11.62 1.02
N TYR A 71 12.96 12.37 0.07
CA TYR A 71 14.37 12.76 0.09
C TYR A 71 14.58 14.11 -0.60
N PHE A 72 15.67 14.77 -0.27
CA PHE A 72 16.04 16.02 -0.94
C PHE A 72 16.66 15.71 -2.31
N ASP A 73 16.02 16.17 -3.37
CA ASP A 73 16.53 16.08 -4.74
C ASP A 73 17.38 17.31 -5.06
N ARG A 74 18.66 17.09 -5.41
CA ARG A 74 19.62 18.18 -5.66
C ARG A 74 19.34 18.91 -6.97
N GLU A 75 18.79 18.24 -7.97
CA GLU A 75 18.49 18.83 -9.28
C GLU A 75 17.27 19.75 -9.20
N LEU A 76 16.24 19.32 -8.47
CA LEU A 76 15.07 20.16 -8.22
C LEU A 76 15.33 21.21 -7.12
N GLY A 77 16.24 20.95 -6.19
CA GLY A 77 16.51 21.83 -5.05
C GLY A 77 15.41 21.80 -4.00
N CYS A 78 14.60 20.76 -3.97
CA CYS A 78 13.51 20.58 -3.02
C CYS A 78 13.36 19.12 -2.59
N ARG A 79 12.55 18.91 -1.55
CA ARG A 79 12.21 17.56 -1.08
C ARG A 79 11.09 16.98 -1.94
N ILE A 80 11.24 15.73 -2.34
CA ILE A 80 10.25 14.98 -3.12
C ILE A 80 10.00 13.60 -2.53
N ASP A 81 8.86 13.03 -2.82
CA ASP A 81 8.55 11.64 -2.49
C ASP A 81 9.12 10.67 -3.52
N ASN A 82 9.50 9.46 -3.08
CA ASN A 82 9.89 8.38 -4.00
C ASN A 82 8.75 8.02 -4.97
N GLY A 83 7.53 8.26 -4.57
CA GLY A 83 6.31 8.10 -5.35
C GLY A 83 5.12 8.72 -4.65
N ASN A 84 4.09 9.11 -5.41
CA ASN A 84 2.88 9.66 -4.82
C ASN A 84 2.02 8.54 -4.26
N HIS A 85 1.46 8.76 -3.08
CA HIS A 85 0.55 7.82 -2.44
C HIS A 85 -0.75 8.50 -2.06
N LEU A 86 -1.86 7.89 -2.44
CA LEU A 86 -3.20 8.24 -2.01
C LEU A 86 -3.66 7.20 -0.98
N LEU A 87 -4.01 7.66 0.21
CA LEU A 87 -4.69 6.84 1.21
C LEU A 87 -6.19 7.14 1.17
N LEU A 88 -6.96 6.24 1.74
CA LEU A 88 -8.37 6.48 2.00
C LEU A 88 -8.61 6.49 3.52
N SER A 89 -9.59 7.29 3.96
CA SER A 89 -9.97 7.36 5.38
C SER A 89 -10.32 5.98 5.98
N GLY A 90 -10.69 5.01 5.15
CA GLY A 90 -10.97 3.62 5.52
C GLY A 90 -9.74 2.69 5.52
N ASN A 91 -8.53 3.20 5.35
CA ASN A 91 -7.31 2.42 5.54
C ASN A 91 -7.01 2.28 7.04
N ASP A 92 -7.73 1.37 7.69
CA ASP A 92 -7.80 1.28 9.15
C ASP A 92 -6.42 1.07 9.81
N ALA A 93 -5.56 0.22 9.24
CA ALA A 93 -4.23 -0.02 9.80
C ALA A 93 -3.31 1.20 9.63
N ALA A 94 -3.36 1.86 8.46
CA ALA A 94 -2.59 3.09 8.23
C ALA A 94 -3.05 4.21 9.15
N MET A 95 -4.37 4.37 9.33
CA MET A 95 -4.92 5.37 10.23
C MET A 95 -4.55 5.09 11.69
N ALA A 96 -4.66 3.84 12.15
CA ALA A 96 -4.25 3.45 13.51
C ALA A 96 -2.74 3.63 13.75
N TYR A 97 -1.91 3.39 12.73
CA TYR A 97 -0.49 3.64 12.80
C TYR A 97 -0.18 5.14 12.97
N LEU A 98 -0.79 5.99 12.15
CA LEU A 98 -0.63 7.44 12.24
C LEU A 98 -1.11 8.01 13.59
N ASP A 99 -2.20 7.48 14.14
CA ASP A 99 -2.69 7.86 15.46
C ASP A 99 -1.68 7.47 16.55
N ALA A 100 -1.11 6.26 16.47
CA ALA A 100 -0.13 5.77 17.44
C ALA A 100 1.17 6.59 17.50
N ILE A 101 1.55 7.22 16.38
CA ILE A 101 2.72 8.12 16.30
C ILE A 101 2.36 9.61 16.38
N GLY A 102 1.06 9.96 16.53
CA GLY A 102 0.58 11.34 16.61
C GLY A 102 0.65 12.12 15.29
N ALA A 103 0.73 11.43 14.13
CA ALA A 103 0.98 12.05 12.83
C ALA A 103 -0.26 12.13 11.92
N ARG A 104 -1.47 11.83 12.41
CA ARG A 104 -2.70 11.90 11.60
C ARG A 104 -2.90 13.27 10.94
N HIS A 105 -2.55 14.35 11.62
CA HIS A 105 -2.68 15.72 11.18
C HIS A 105 -1.78 16.08 9.98
N THR A 106 -0.76 15.27 9.69
CA THR A 106 0.14 15.47 8.54
C THR A 106 -0.49 15.08 7.22
N LEU A 107 -1.61 14.35 7.25
CA LEU A 107 -2.40 14.08 6.05
C LEU A 107 -3.36 15.23 5.75
N GLY A 108 -3.59 15.47 4.48
CA GLY A 108 -4.57 16.42 3.96
C GLY A 108 -5.46 15.78 2.91
N GLY A 109 -6.61 16.39 2.69
CA GLY A 109 -7.58 15.97 1.69
C GLY A 109 -8.86 16.79 1.81
N PRO A 110 -9.85 16.54 0.96
CA PRO A 110 -11.16 17.19 1.01
C PRO A 110 -11.97 16.70 2.22
N ASP A 111 -12.96 17.49 2.63
CA ASP A 111 -13.86 17.13 3.73
C ASP A 111 -14.82 15.98 3.39
N ALA A 112 -14.99 15.69 2.10
CA ALA A 112 -15.89 14.67 1.58
C ALA A 112 -15.21 13.82 0.50
N PRO A 113 -15.69 12.58 0.22
CA PRO A 113 -15.11 11.73 -0.82
C PRO A 113 -15.24 12.40 -2.19
N THR A 114 -14.13 12.95 -2.67
CA THR A 114 -14.07 13.75 -3.90
C THR A 114 -12.92 13.24 -4.77
N PHE A 115 -13.28 12.75 -5.97
CA PHE A 115 -12.31 12.21 -6.93
C PHE A 115 -12.52 12.90 -8.29
N PRO A 116 -11.75 13.95 -8.59
CA PRO A 116 -11.78 14.62 -9.88
C PRO A 116 -11.09 13.80 -10.96
N PHE A 117 -11.63 13.82 -12.16
CA PHE A 117 -11.10 13.16 -13.34
C PHE A 117 -11.15 14.10 -14.58
N LEU A 118 -10.27 13.82 -15.51
CA LEU A 118 -10.21 14.44 -16.83
C LEU A 118 -9.98 13.37 -17.91
N ASP A 119 -10.77 13.38 -18.95
CA ASP A 119 -10.51 12.63 -20.18
C ASP A 119 -9.66 13.52 -21.10
N LEU A 120 -8.38 13.17 -21.27
CA LEU A 120 -7.44 13.96 -22.09
C LEU A 120 -7.81 13.98 -23.58
N ALA A 121 -8.49 12.95 -24.06
CA ALA A 121 -8.89 12.87 -25.46
C ALA A 121 -10.06 13.80 -25.80
N THR A 122 -11.00 14.00 -24.85
CA THR A 122 -12.20 14.80 -25.06
C THR A 122 -12.20 16.15 -24.34
N GLY A 123 -11.33 16.32 -23.35
CA GLY A 123 -11.32 17.47 -22.45
C GLY A 123 -12.44 17.46 -21.41
N GLU A 124 -13.25 16.39 -21.35
CA GLU A 124 -14.36 16.29 -20.40
C GLU A 124 -13.85 16.10 -18.97
N ARG A 125 -14.41 16.89 -18.04
CA ARG A 125 -14.12 16.80 -16.61
C ARG A 125 -15.33 16.31 -15.83
N TRP A 126 -15.10 15.45 -14.85
CA TRP A 126 -16.14 15.02 -13.91
C TRP A 126 -15.55 14.77 -12.53
N THR A 127 -16.41 14.70 -11.53
CA THR A 127 -15.98 14.39 -10.17
C THR A 127 -16.88 13.30 -9.59
N VAL A 128 -16.26 12.23 -9.12
CA VAL A 128 -16.96 11.14 -8.43
C VAL A 128 -17.11 11.52 -6.96
N ARG A 129 -18.36 11.56 -6.48
CA ARG A 129 -18.71 11.89 -5.08
C ARG A 129 -19.61 10.80 -4.50
N PRO A 130 -19.05 9.70 -3.97
CA PRO A 130 -19.84 8.67 -3.30
C PRO A 130 -20.68 9.23 -2.15
N SER A 131 -21.86 8.67 -1.92
CA SER A 131 -22.67 9.02 -0.74
C SER A 131 -21.96 8.59 0.54
N PRO A 132 -22.04 9.35 1.65
CA PRO A 132 -21.32 9.05 2.89
C PRO A 132 -21.64 7.66 3.46
N GLY A 133 -22.90 7.22 3.39
CA GLY A 133 -23.36 5.93 3.91
C GLY A 133 -23.07 4.73 2.98
N ARG A 134 -23.35 3.54 3.49
CA ARG A 134 -23.12 2.27 2.75
C ARG A 134 -24.06 2.10 1.55
N LEU A 135 -25.25 2.70 1.58
CA LEU A 135 -26.20 2.63 0.47
C LEU A 135 -25.74 3.59 -0.63
N PRO A 136 -25.50 3.10 -1.85
CA PRO A 136 -24.91 3.89 -2.92
C PRO A 136 -25.94 4.79 -3.64
N TRP A 137 -26.63 5.65 -2.90
CA TRP A 137 -27.66 6.55 -3.43
C TRP A 137 -27.15 7.46 -4.54
N TRP A 138 -25.85 7.75 -4.56
CA TRP A 138 -25.21 8.53 -5.61
C TRP A 138 -25.37 7.91 -7.00
N LEU A 139 -25.57 6.60 -7.11
CA LEU A 139 -25.78 5.89 -8.37
C LEU A 139 -27.09 6.31 -9.06
N PHE A 140 -28.07 6.78 -8.30
CA PHE A 140 -29.37 7.21 -8.82
C PHE A 140 -29.40 8.70 -9.21
N SER A 141 -28.35 9.46 -8.90
CA SER A 141 -28.19 10.87 -9.30
C SER A 141 -27.38 11.00 -10.58
N SER A 142 -27.96 11.55 -11.65
CA SER A 142 -27.26 11.76 -12.92
C SER A 142 -26.03 12.68 -12.78
N SER A 143 -26.07 13.65 -11.85
CA SER A 143 -24.97 14.57 -11.59
C SER A 143 -23.83 13.98 -10.75
N ARG A 144 -24.02 12.81 -10.16
CA ARG A 144 -23.01 12.12 -9.33
C ARG A 144 -22.48 10.85 -9.98
N ARG A 145 -23.21 10.30 -10.95
CA ARG A 145 -22.77 9.11 -11.71
C ARG A 145 -21.61 9.47 -12.63
N ILE A 146 -20.87 8.44 -13.02
CA ILE A 146 -19.91 8.53 -14.10
C ILE A 146 -20.64 8.97 -15.38
N PRO A 147 -20.20 10.02 -16.07
CA PRO A 147 -20.80 10.46 -17.33
C PRO A 147 -20.88 9.31 -18.34
N GLY A 148 -22.04 9.16 -18.99
CA GLY A 148 -22.28 8.09 -19.95
C GLY A 148 -22.53 6.69 -19.37
N ALA A 149 -22.19 6.44 -18.09
CA ALA A 149 -22.42 5.12 -17.49
C ALA A 149 -23.91 4.82 -17.25
N LYS A 150 -24.32 3.63 -17.62
CA LYS A 150 -25.70 3.14 -17.39
C LYS A 150 -25.80 2.54 -15.98
N PRO A 151 -26.94 2.65 -15.29
CA PRO A 151 -27.13 2.05 -13.95
C PRO A 151 -26.82 0.56 -13.89
N ALA A 152 -27.10 -0.20 -14.95
CA ALA A 152 -26.81 -1.62 -15.03
C ALA A 152 -25.29 -1.95 -15.00
N GLU A 153 -24.42 -1.04 -15.43
CA GLU A 153 -22.97 -1.25 -15.39
C GLU A 153 -22.45 -1.37 -13.96
N TYR A 154 -23.10 -0.74 -12.99
CA TYR A 154 -22.71 -0.82 -11.57
C TYR A 154 -22.91 -2.23 -10.96
N LEU A 155 -23.64 -3.14 -11.63
CA LEU A 155 -23.68 -4.56 -11.27
C LEU A 155 -22.30 -5.22 -11.38
N ALA A 156 -21.36 -4.63 -12.12
CA ALA A 156 -19.97 -5.04 -12.14
C ALA A 156 -19.36 -5.11 -10.74
N LEU A 157 -19.73 -4.22 -9.84
CA LEU A 157 -19.25 -4.24 -8.44
C LEU A 157 -19.71 -5.49 -7.68
N ALA A 158 -20.95 -5.93 -7.90
CA ALA A 158 -21.46 -7.17 -7.30
C ALA A 158 -20.77 -8.40 -7.91
N ARG A 159 -20.55 -8.42 -9.23
CA ARG A 159 -19.80 -9.49 -9.91
C ARG A 159 -18.36 -9.58 -9.40
N LEU A 160 -17.73 -8.42 -9.16
CA LEU A 160 -16.38 -8.37 -8.62
C LEU A 160 -16.31 -9.02 -7.22
N MET A 161 -17.29 -8.78 -6.35
CA MET A 161 -17.36 -9.42 -5.01
C MET A 161 -17.52 -10.94 -5.07
N LEU A 162 -18.04 -11.48 -6.17
CA LEU A 162 -18.26 -12.90 -6.40
C LEU A 162 -17.18 -13.55 -7.31
N ALA A 163 -16.11 -12.82 -7.62
CA ALA A 163 -15.06 -13.29 -8.51
C ALA A 163 -14.39 -14.58 -8.02
N SER A 164 -14.12 -15.51 -8.94
CA SER A 164 -13.31 -16.69 -8.64
C SER A 164 -11.86 -16.31 -8.31
N ALA A 165 -11.10 -17.21 -7.69
CA ALA A 165 -9.72 -16.95 -7.30
C ALA A 165 -8.82 -16.59 -8.50
N GLU A 166 -9.07 -17.21 -9.63
CA GLU A 166 -8.25 -17.09 -10.86
C GLU A 166 -8.69 -15.95 -11.77
N ALA A 167 -9.88 -15.37 -11.53
CA ALA A 167 -10.44 -14.36 -12.41
C ALA A 167 -9.57 -13.10 -12.45
N THR A 168 -9.39 -12.55 -13.64
CA THR A 168 -8.81 -11.22 -13.83
C THR A 168 -9.90 -10.14 -13.75
N VAL A 169 -9.50 -8.90 -13.50
CA VAL A 169 -10.44 -7.77 -13.50
C VAL A 169 -11.16 -7.68 -14.86
N ALA A 170 -10.44 -7.81 -15.96
CA ALA A 170 -11.03 -7.76 -17.30
C ALA A 170 -12.04 -8.89 -17.58
N ASN A 171 -11.90 -10.06 -16.95
CA ASN A 171 -12.87 -11.15 -17.09
C ASN A 171 -14.19 -10.89 -16.34
N VAL A 172 -14.16 -10.09 -15.30
CA VAL A 172 -15.30 -9.90 -14.38
C VAL A 172 -16.04 -8.61 -14.68
N VAL A 173 -15.29 -7.55 -15.00
CA VAL A 173 -15.82 -6.20 -15.21
C VAL A 173 -16.08 -6.03 -16.71
N PRO A 174 -17.36 -5.87 -17.13
CA PRO A 174 -17.69 -5.73 -18.54
C PRO A 174 -17.19 -4.39 -19.11
N ALA A 175 -16.90 -4.36 -20.39
CA ALA A 175 -16.59 -3.11 -21.09
C ALA A 175 -17.79 -2.14 -21.00
N GLY A 176 -17.51 -0.85 -20.84
CA GLY A 176 -18.49 0.21 -20.70
C GLY A 176 -17.90 1.50 -20.16
N GLU A 177 -18.70 2.55 -20.09
CA GLU A 177 -18.21 3.86 -19.60
C GLU A 177 -17.82 3.84 -18.12
N LEU A 178 -18.54 3.09 -17.27
CA LEU A 178 -18.14 2.90 -15.88
C LEU A 178 -16.76 2.29 -15.77
N THR A 179 -16.47 1.26 -16.58
CA THR A 179 -15.18 0.57 -16.57
C THR A 179 -14.09 1.50 -17.06
N ARG A 180 -14.25 2.11 -18.22
CA ARG A 180 -13.27 3.01 -18.82
C ARG A 180 -12.95 4.22 -17.94
N ARG A 181 -13.97 4.82 -17.34
CA ARG A 181 -13.86 6.11 -16.63
C ARG A 181 -13.62 5.98 -15.12
N LEU A 182 -13.79 4.80 -14.54
CA LEU A 182 -13.61 4.61 -13.10
C LEU A 182 -12.95 3.28 -12.74
N LEU A 183 -13.54 2.13 -13.12
CA LEU A 183 -13.10 0.86 -12.53
C LEU A 183 -11.71 0.43 -13.01
N GLU A 184 -11.39 0.64 -14.28
CA GLU A 184 -10.07 0.34 -14.83
C GLU A 184 -8.97 1.26 -14.25
N PRO A 185 -9.12 2.60 -14.23
CA PRO A 185 -8.16 3.47 -13.57
C PRO A 185 -7.94 3.12 -12.09
N LEU A 186 -9.01 2.84 -11.35
CA LEU A 186 -8.90 2.42 -9.95
C LEU A 186 -8.21 1.06 -9.80
N ALA A 187 -8.54 0.09 -10.65
CA ALA A 187 -7.93 -1.24 -10.61
C ALA A 187 -6.43 -1.19 -10.91
N VAL A 188 -6.04 -0.47 -11.97
CA VAL A 188 -4.62 -0.31 -12.33
C VAL A 188 -3.87 0.39 -11.21
N SER A 189 -4.41 1.46 -10.64
CA SER A 189 -3.77 2.18 -9.52
C SER A 189 -3.65 1.32 -8.26
N ALA A 190 -4.70 0.58 -7.90
CA ALA A 190 -4.72 -0.21 -6.68
C ALA A 190 -3.88 -1.49 -6.77
N LEU A 191 -3.85 -2.12 -7.93
CA LEU A 191 -3.13 -3.37 -8.18
C LEU A 191 -1.72 -3.15 -8.72
N ASN A 192 -1.44 -1.98 -9.27
CA ASN A 192 -0.25 -1.71 -10.08
C ASN A 192 -0.03 -2.82 -11.14
N THR A 193 -1.09 -3.30 -11.76
CA THR A 193 -1.08 -4.42 -12.71
C THR A 193 -2.16 -4.18 -13.74
N PRO A 194 -1.91 -4.40 -15.04
CA PRO A 194 -2.93 -4.23 -16.08
C PRO A 194 -4.17 -5.09 -15.78
N VAL A 195 -5.36 -4.58 -16.06
CA VAL A 195 -6.64 -5.26 -15.75
C VAL A 195 -6.77 -6.65 -16.41
N ALA A 196 -6.09 -6.87 -17.54
CA ALA A 196 -6.05 -8.16 -18.23
C ALA A 196 -5.33 -9.26 -17.43
N ALA A 197 -4.40 -8.88 -16.52
CA ALA A 197 -3.63 -9.80 -15.69
C ALA A 197 -3.96 -9.65 -14.19
N GLY A 198 -4.45 -8.48 -13.78
CA GLY A 198 -4.75 -8.13 -12.39
C GLY A 198 -5.84 -9.00 -11.79
N ASN A 199 -5.59 -9.56 -10.61
CA ASN A 199 -6.49 -10.48 -9.93
C ASN A 199 -7.74 -9.76 -9.41
N ALA A 200 -8.91 -10.22 -9.83
CA ALA A 200 -10.20 -9.63 -9.49
C ALA A 200 -10.49 -9.68 -7.98
N ARG A 201 -10.07 -10.71 -7.25
CA ARG A 201 -10.29 -10.81 -5.81
C ARG A 201 -9.47 -9.82 -5.01
N LEU A 202 -8.24 -9.51 -5.44
CA LEU A 202 -7.44 -8.45 -4.80
C LEU A 202 -8.08 -7.08 -5.02
N PHE A 203 -8.60 -6.81 -6.22
CA PHE A 203 -9.35 -5.58 -6.47
C PHE A 203 -10.67 -5.54 -5.69
N ALA A 204 -11.40 -6.66 -5.62
CA ALA A 204 -12.58 -6.78 -4.77
C ALA A 204 -12.28 -6.47 -3.29
N ALA A 205 -11.14 -6.93 -2.77
CA ALA A 205 -10.73 -6.62 -1.40
C ALA A 205 -10.50 -5.11 -1.17
N VAL A 206 -9.94 -4.40 -2.15
CA VAL A 206 -9.79 -2.94 -2.10
C VAL A 206 -11.17 -2.25 -2.09
N ILE A 207 -12.08 -2.65 -2.98
CA ILE A 207 -13.44 -2.11 -3.02
C ILE A 207 -14.21 -2.43 -1.73
N ALA A 208 -14.07 -3.66 -1.20
CA ALA A 208 -14.71 -4.07 0.06
C ALA A 208 -14.18 -3.28 1.28
N GLY A 209 -12.90 -2.94 1.28
CA GLY A 209 -12.27 -2.13 2.34
C GLY A 209 -12.56 -0.63 2.24
N SER A 210 -13.09 -0.16 1.11
CA SER A 210 -13.31 1.26 0.82
C SER A 210 -14.76 1.54 0.40
N LEU A 211 -15.03 1.59 -0.89
CA LEU A 211 -16.30 2.04 -1.48
C LEU A 211 -17.52 1.25 -0.97
N ALA A 212 -17.38 -0.06 -0.72
CA ALA A 212 -18.46 -0.88 -0.17
C ALA A 212 -18.77 -0.58 1.31
N ARG A 213 -17.85 0.09 2.02
CA ARG A 213 -18.07 0.58 3.40
C ARG A 213 -18.77 1.94 3.46
N GLY A 214 -18.94 2.58 2.30
CA GLY A 214 -19.57 3.91 2.15
C GLY A 214 -18.55 5.02 1.94
N GLY A 215 -19.00 6.13 1.39
CA GLY A 215 -18.12 7.27 1.02
C GLY A 215 -17.33 7.85 2.19
N ALA A 216 -17.85 7.82 3.42
CA ALA A 216 -17.13 8.26 4.60
C ALA A 216 -15.80 7.48 4.81
N GLN A 217 -15.66 6.27 4.25
CA GLN A 217 -14.45 5.46 4.27
C GLN A 217 -13.59 5.62 3.00
N CYS A 218 -13.99 6.53 2.11
CA CYS A 218 -13.34 6.80 0.83
C CYS A 218 -12.82 8.23 0.72
N ILE A 219 -12.72 8.99 1.80
CA ILE A 219 -12.14 10.33 1.74
C ILE A 219 -10.65 10.17 1.36
N PRO A 220 -10.22 10.74 0.22
CA PRO A 220 -8.84 10.64 -0.21
C PRO A 220 -7.94 11.51 0.67
N LEU A 221 -6.82 10.96 1.07
CA LEU A 221 -5.84 11.61 1.96
C LEU A 221 -4.45 11.50 1.36
N THR A 222 -3.71 12.59 1.33
CA THR A 222 -2.33 12.65 0.88
C THR A 222 -1.44 13.28 1.94
N PRO A 223 -0.15 12.90 2.05
CA PRO A 223 0.81 13.60 2.88
C PRO A 223 0.94 15.08 2.45
N ARG A 224 0.79 16.02 3.40
CA ARG A 224 0.87 17.47 3.11
C ARG A 224 2.27 17.88 2.68
N GLU A 225 3.27 17.42 3.39
CA GLU A 225 4.69 17.69 3.11
C GLU A 225 5.31 16.52 2.34
N GLY A 226 5.37 15.36 2.94
CA GLY A 226 5.94 14.16 2.33
C GLY A 226 5.65 12.88 3.11
N LEU A 227 6.03 11.77 2.50
CA LEU A 227 5.83 10.44 3.07
C LEU A 227 6.68 10.22 4.33
N SER A 228 7.93 10.70 4.34
CA SER A 228 8.79 10.55 5.50
C SER A 228 8.27 11.33 6.69
N GLU A 229 7.83 12.58 6.47
CA GLU A 229 7.26 13.47 7.49
C GLU A 229 5.98 12.92 8.11
N SER A 230 5.23 12.10 7.34
CA SER A 230 4.00 11.50 7.83
C SER A 230 4.23 10.13 8.47
N PHE A 231 5.03 9.26 7.87
CA PHE A 231 5.09 7.85 8.26
C PHE A 231 6.41 7.43 8.90
N VAL A 232 7.53 8.09 8.60
CA VAL A 232 8.86 7.63 8.99
C VAL A 232 9.41 8.41 10.17
N ASP A 233 9.56 9.73 10.01
CA ASP A 233 10.23 10.58 10.99
C ASP A 233 9.51 10.57 12.36
N PRO A 234 8.15 10.69 12.41
CA PRO A 234 7.43 10.57 13.67
C PRO A 234 7.53 9.18 14.31
N THR A 235 7.63 8.13 13.48
CA THR A 235 7.81 6.77 13.99
C THR A 235 9.18 6.58 14.62
N LEU A 236 10.23 7.08 13.97
CA LEU A 236 11.59 7.00 14.52
C LEU A 236 11.69 7.76 15.87
N ALA A 237 11.08 8.95 15.95
CA ALA A 237 10.99 9.70 17.19
C ALA A 237 10.23 8.92 18.28
N LYS A 238 9.12 8.28 17.93
CA LYS A 238 8.34 7.46 18.86
C LYS A 238 9.09 6.22 19.32
N LEU A 239 9.78 5.52 18.40
CA LEU A 239 10.63 4.36 18.73
C LEU A 239 11.76 4.74 19.68
N ALA A 240 12.44 5.87 19.45
CA ALA A 240 13.47 6.38 20.35
C ALA A 240 12.90 6.67 21.75
N ALA A 241 11.72 7.31 21.82
CA ALA A 241 11.04 7.59 23.10
C ALA A 241 10.62 6.31 23.85
N LEU A 242 10.38 5.21 23.13
CA LEU A 242 10.09 3.89 23.68
C LEU A 242 11.35 3.05 23.98
N GLY A 243 12.55 3.62 23.79
CA GLY A 243 13.82 2.93 24.05
C GLY A 243 14.20 1.86 23.00
N ALA A 244 13.58 1.88 21.83
CA ALA A 244 13.98 0.99 20.74
C ALA A 244 15.24 1.53 20.03
N GLU A 245 16.14 0.62 19.67
CA GLU A 245 17.35 0.93 18.91
C GLU A 245 17.09 0.82 17.41
N VAL A 246 17.52 1.81 16.62
CA VAL A 246 17.43 1.82 15.16
C VAL A 246 18.82 1.91 14.55
N LYS A 247 19.22 0.90 13.77
CA LYS A 247 20.53 0.81 13.10
C LYS A 247 20.37 0.91 11.59
N THR A 248 20.71 2.07 11.03
CA THR A 248 20.77 2.27 9.56
C THR A 248 22.16 1.92 9.02
N GLY A 249 22.26 1.62 7.72
CA GLY A 249 23.53 1.11 7.13
C GLY A 249 23.92 -0.28 7.66
N HIS A 250 23.01 -0.95 8.37
CA HIS A 250 23.26 -2.20 9.06
C HIS A 250 22.56 -3.38 8.39
N ARG A 251 23.15 -3.88 7.34
CA ARG A 251 22.62 -5.00 6.56
C ARG A 251 22.79 -6.33 7.29
N ILE A 252 21.70 -6.98 7.65
CA ILE A 252 21.74 -8.40 8.06
C ILE A 252 21.91 -9.25 6.79
N SER A 253 22.97 -10.02 6.75
CA SER A 253 23.39 -10.83 5.59
C SER A 253 23.07 -12.33 5.74
N ALA A 254 22.88 -12.82 6.96
CA ALA A 254 22.52 -14.21 7.23
C ALA A 254 21.71 -14.35 8.52
N ILE A 255 20.89 -15.40 8.57
CA ILE A 255 20.17 -15.88 9.76
C ILE A 255 20.63 -17.31 10.01
N GLY A 256 21.29 -17.54 11.15
CA GLY A 256 21.67 -18.89 11.57
C GLY A 256 20.47 -19.60 12.19
N THR A 257 20.28 -20.88 11.86
CA THR A 257 19.15 -21.68 12.34
C THR A 257 19.60 -23.03 12.85
N THR A 258 19.01 -23.49 13.94
CA THR A 258 19.28 -24.83 14.52
C THR A 258 17.97 -25.34 15.15
N ALA A 259 17.63 -26.60 14.90
CA ALA A 259 16.52 -27.31 15.56
C ALA A 259 15.19 -26.52 15.52
N GLY A 260 14.81 -25.94 14.36
CA GLY A 260 13.54 -25.23 14.21
C GLY A 260 13.52 -23.80 14.79
N ARG A 261 14.65 -23.24 15.17
CA ARG A 261 14.79 -21.86 15.69
C ARG A 261 15.86 -21.08 14.93
N ALA A 262 15.68 -19.78 14.86
CA ALA A 262 16.75 -18.84 14.53
C ALA A 262 17.63 -18.66 15.79
N THR A 263 18.93 -18.80 15.61
CA THR A 263 19.92 -18.78 16.71
C THR A 263 20.94 -17.67 16.58
N SER A 264 21.06 -17.05 15.40
CA SER A 264 21.99 -15.93 15.23
C SER A 264 21.61 -15.04 14.03
N LEU A 265 22.10 -13.81 14.06
CA LEU A 265 22.09 -12.87 12.93
C LEU A 265 23.54 -12.52 12.58
N THR A 266 23.84 -12.35 11.28
CA THR A 266 25.14 -11.83 10.84
C THR A 266 24.94 -10.45 10.23
N GLY A 267 25.60 -9.45 10.80
CA GLY A 267 25.59 -8.08 10.32
C GLY A 267 27.01 -7.56 10.05
N PRO A 268 27.19 -6.29 9.72
CA PRO A 268 28.49 -5.68 9.45
C PRO A 268 29.43 -5.70 10.66
N ASP A 269 28.89 -5.66 11.88
CA ASP A 269 29.66 -5.69 13.13
C ASP A 269 29.96 -7.13 13.62
N GLY A 270 29.62 -8.11 12.79
CA GLY A 270 29.86 -9.53 13.12
C GLY A 270 28.56 -10.30 13.40
N ARG A 271 28.72 -11.39 14.15
CA ARG A 271 27.62 -12.29 14.49
C ARG A 271 26.97 -11.90 15.82
N ILE A 272 25.66 -11.85 15.85
CA ILE A 272 24.84 -11.62 17.03
C ILE A 272 24.19 -12.96 17.38
N GLU A 273 24.51 -13.51 18.55
CA GLU A 273 23.84 -14.72 19.06
C GLU A 273 22.48 -14.32 19.66
N LEU A 274 21.49 -15.17 19.44
CA LEU A 274 20.12 -14.98 19.94
C LEU A 274 19.88 -15.87 21.15
N ASP A 275 19.37 -15.26 22.22
CA ASP A 275 18.95 -15.99 23.41
C ASP A 275 17.63 -16.75 23.18
N SER A 276 17.33 -17.68 24.06
CA SER A 276 16.12 -18.52 23.94
C SER A 276 14.80 -17.71 23.95
N GLY A 277 14.79 -16.52 24.56
CA GLY A 277 13.66 -15.60 24.60
C GLY A 277 13.55 -14.65 23.40
N ASP A 278 14.57 -14.60 22.53
CA ASP A 278 14.64 -13.66 21.43
C ASP A 278 13.81 -14.10 20.23
N ALA A 279 13.32 -13.12 19.49
CA ALA A 279 12.52 -13.33 18.28
C ALA A 279 12.92 -12.42 17.13
N ILE A 280 12.56 -12.80 15.92
CA ILE A 280 12.84 -12.05 14.69
C ILE A 280 11.54 -11.70 13.99
N VAL A 281 11.42 -10.45 13.54
CA VAL A 281 10.50 -10.02 12.48
C VAL A 281 11.32 -9.80 11.21
N LEU A 282 11.16 -10.65 10.20
CA LEU A 282 11.80 -10.49 8.91
C LEU A 282 10.90 -9.65 8.00
N ALA A 283 11.19 -8.36 7.92
CA ALA A 283 10.40 -7.34 7.23
C ALA A 283 11.09 -6.78 5.97
N THR A 284 11.98 -7.56 5.37
CA THR A 284 12.67 -7.22 4.12
C THR A 284 11.76 -7.46 2.90
N PRO A 285 12.12 -6.93 1.71
CA PRO A 285 11.44 -7.32 0.47
C PRO A 285 11.47 -8.85 0.26
N GLY A 286 10.42 -9.40 -0.36
CA GLY A 286 10.25 -10.85 -0.54
C GLY A 286 11.48 -11.59 -1.08
N PRO A 287 12.13 -11.14 -2.17
CA PRO A 287 13.34 -11.78 -2.69
C PRO A 287 14.50 -11.79 -1.68
N VAL A 288 14.65 -10.74 -0.88
CA VAL A 288 15.66 -10.67 0.19
C VAL A 288 15.30 -11.63 1.32
N ALA A 289 14.03 -11.68 1.70
CA ALA A 289 13.56 -12.65 2.70
C ALA A 289 13.83 -14.10 2.26
N ALA A 290 13.58 -14.43 0.99
CA ALA A 290 13.88 -15.76 0.44
C ALA A 290 15.39 -16.10 0.42
N THR A 291 16.25 -15.08 0.31
CA THR A 291 17.71 -15.25 0.44
C THR A 291 18.11 -15.50 1.89
N LEU A 292 17.56 -14.72 2.84
CA LEU A 292 17.87 -14.84 4.27
C LEU A 292 17.27 -16.08 4.93
N LEU A 293 16.15 -16.54 4.42
CA LEU A 293 15.42 -17.73 4.88
C LEU A 293 15.10 -18.63 3.68
N PRO A 294 16.04 -19.47 3.23
CA PRO A 294 15.84 -20.38 2.10
C PRO A 294 14.62 -21.28 2.29
N GLY A 295 13.87 -21.49 1.22
CA GLY A 295 12.59 -22.20 1.23
C GLY A 295 11.37 -21.31 1.48
N THR A 296 11.56 -20.03 1.78
CA THR A 296 10.44 -19.07 1.84
C THR A 296 9.92 -18.77 0.43
N ALA A 297 8.68 -19.12 0.17
CA ALA A 297 8.02 -18.67 -1.06
C ALA A 297 7.85 -17.14 -1.02
N ALA A 298 8.10 -16.48 -2.14
CA ALA A 298 7.87 -15.06 -2.29
C ALA A 298 7.48 -14.73 -3.74
N PRO A 299 6.68 -13.69 -3.99
CA PRO A 299 6.46 -13.18 -5.33
C PRO A 299 7.77 -12.82 -6.03
N ASP A 300 7.90 -13.17 -7.29
CA ASP A 300 9.12 -12.99 -8.10
C ASP A 300 8.90 -12.20 -9.40
N ALA A 301 7.65 -11.91 -9.76
CA ALA A 301 7.32 -10.98 -10.82
C ALA A 301 6.87 -9.63 -10.23
N PHE A 302 7.35 -8.54 -10.82
CA PHE A 302 7.17 -7.18 -10.30
C PHE A 302 6.65 -6.25 -11.40
N GLU A 303 5.89 -5.25 -10.97
CA GLU A 303 5.46 -4.13 -11.80
C GLU A 303 6.14 -2.84 -11.36
N ALA A 304 6.54 -2.06 -12.36
CA ALA A 304 7.14 -0.77 -12.15
C ALA A 304 6.08 0.32 -11.96
N ILE A 305 6.49 1.38 -11.27
CA ILE A 305 5.79 2.67 -11.25
C ILE A 305 6.76 3.72 -11.77
N VAL A 306 6.25 4.59 -12.62
CA VAL A 306 6.96 5.79 -13.05
C VAL A 306 6.35 6.99 -12.36
N ASN A 307 7.19 7.76 -11.68
CA ASN A 307 6.84 9.04 -11.09
C ASN A 307 7.67 10.15 -11.75
N LEU A 308 7.03 11.27 -12.02
CA LEU A 308 7.67 12.45 -12.58
C LEU A 308 7.27 13.66 -11.77
N HIS A 309 8.25 14.39 -11.26
CA HIS A 309 8.06 15.61 -10.48
C HIS A 309 8.51 16.81 -11.31
N PHE A 310 7.63 17.81 -11.43
CA PHE A 310 7.92 19.10 -12.04
C PHE A 310 7.98 20.17 -10.96
N LEU A 311 9.00 21.03 -11.03
CA LEU A 311 9.09 22.19 -10.15
C LEU A 311 8.16 23.29 -10.71
N ALA A 312 6.90 23.22 -10.32
CA ALA A 312 5.83 24.07 -10.81
C ALA A 312 4.79 24.34 -9.71
N GLN A 313 4.17 25.51 -9.77
CA GLN A 313 3.08 25.89 -8.89
C GLN A 313 1.77 25.81 -9.66
N ALA A 314 0.84 24.98 -9.20
CA ALA A 314 -0.50 24.87 -9.74
C ALA A 314 -1.54 25.01 -8.64
N ASP A 315 -2.80 25.22 -9.01
CA ASP A 315 -3.92 25.15 -8.09
C ASP A 315 -4.17 23.66 -7.74
N PRO A 316 -4.10 23.28 -6.45
CA PRO A 316 -4.38 21.90 -6.03
C PRO A 316 -5.85 21.52 -6.20
N GLY A 317 -6.76 22.47 -6.43
CA GLY A 317 -8.19 22.24 -6.40
C GLY A 317 -8.68 21.70 -5.04
N GLU A 318 -9.87 21.15 -5.00
CA GLU A 318 -10.46 20.62 -3.76
C GLU A 318 -9.72 19.37 -3.24
N ALA A 319 -9.21 18.53 -4.13
CA ALA A 319 -8.67 17.21 -3.76
C ALA A 319 -7.14 17.13 -3.66
N GLY A 320 -6.41 18.08 -4.23
CA GLY A 320 -4.96 18.04 -4.34
C GLY A 320 -4.43 17.08 -5.41
N PHE A 321 -5.31 16.44 -6.16
CA PHE A 321 -4.96 15.52 -7.24
C PHE A 321 -6.07 15.46 -8.29
N ILE A 322 -5.75 14.90 -9.46
CA ILE A 322 -6.71 14.61 -10.53
C ILE A 322 -6.34 13.29 -11.22
N GLY A 323 -7.33 12.42 -11.43
CA GLY A 323 -7.21 11.22 -12.26
C GLY A 323 -7.32 11.57 -13.75
N LEU A 324 -6.49 10.95 -14.57
CA LEU A 324 -6.47 11.16 -16.01
C LEU A 324 -6.79 9.86 -16.74
N ILE A 325 -7.54 9.96 -17.83
CA ILE A 325 -7.76 8.87 -18.76
C ILE A 325 -7.51 9.36 -20.20
N GLY A 326 -7.29 8.43 -21.12
CA GLY A 326 -7.08 8.76 -22.54
C GLY A 326 -5.69 9.31 -22.86
N GLY A 327 -4.75 9.26 -21.91
CA GLY A 327 -3.36 9.67 -22.07
C GLY A 327 -2.39 8.66 -21.45
N LEU A 328 -1.16 9.13 -21.23
CA LEU A 328 -0.10 8.35 -20.61
C LEU A 328 -0.08 8.53 -19.09
N ALA A 329 -0.28 9.77 -18.60
CA ALA A 329 -0.42 10.07 -17.17
C ALA A 329 -1.73 9.48 -16.63
N GLU A 330 -1.65 8.86 -15.45
CA GLU A 330 -2.83 8.30 -14.77
C GLU A 330 -3.29 9.22 -13.64
N TRP A 331 -2.36 9.79 -12.90
CA TRP A 331 -2.65 10.66 -11.77
C TRP A 331 -1.69 11.85 -11.75
N VAL A 332 -2.24 13.02 -11.52
CA VAL A 332 -1.48 14.25 -11.26
C VAL A 332 -1.76 14.67 -9.83
N PHE A 333 -0.71 14.88 -9.05
CA PHE A 333 -0.77 15.38 -7.68
C PHE A 333 -0.17 16.78 -7.62
N VAL A 334 -0.81 17.68 -6.89
CA VAL A 334 -0.36 19.05 -6.74
C VAL A 334 -0.03 19.32 -5.28
N LYS A 335 1.24 19.57 -5.01
CA LYS A 335 1.76 20.02 -3.72
C LYS A 335 2.36 21.42 -3.86
N PRO A 336 2.60 22.16 -2.76
CA PRO A 336 3.26 23.46 -2.85
C PRO A 336 4.60 23.36 -3.59
N GLY A 337 4.71 24.04 -4.74
CA GLY A 337 5.91 24.10 -5.57
C GLY A 337 6.21 22.87 -6.43
N VAL A 338 5.45 21.79 -6.32
CA VAL A 338 5.71 20.55 -7.07
C VAL A 338 4.41 19.97 -7.64
N VAL A 339 4.41 19.75 -8.94
CA VAL A 339 3.37 18.98 -9.63
C VAL A 339 3.94 17.63 -10.01
N SER A 340 3.30 16.56 -9.59
CA SER A 340 3.81 15.20 -9.76
C SER A 340 2.86 14.34 -10.56
N VAL A 341 3.41 13.50 -11.44
CA VAL A 341 2.68 12.49 -12.22
C VAL A 341 3.01 11.11 -11.69
N THR A 342 2.02 10.22 -11.64
CA THR A 342 2.22 8.79 -11.36
C THR A 342 1.61 7.96 -12.48
N ILE A 343 2.35 6.94 -12.92
CA ILE A 343 1.92 5.95 -13.91
C ILE A 343 2.18 4.57 -13.34
N SER A 344 1.12 3.79 -13.19
CA SER A 344 1.15 2.39 -12.72
C SER A 344 1.37 1.41 -13.88
N ALA A 345 1.64 0.13 -13.56
CA ALA A 345 1.88 -0.93 -14.54
C ALA A 345 2.87 -0.48 -15.63
N ALA A 346 3.93 0.22 -15.22
CA ALA A 346 4.79 1.02 -16.08
C ALA A 346 5.98 0.24 -16.67
N ASN A 347 5.99 -1.10 -16.63
CA ASN A 347 7.06 -1.91 -17.23
C ASN A 347 7.32 -1.55 -18.69
N ARG A 348 6.26 -1.20 -19.44
CA ARG A 348 6.32 -0.76 -20.84
C ARG A 348 7.09 0.54 -21.06
N LEU A 349 7.34 1.33 -20.01
CA LEU A 349 7.98 2.66 -20.07
C LEU A 349 9.43 2.66 -19.59
N LEU A 350 9.93 1.53 -19.10
CA LEU A 350 11.25 1.48 -18.47
C LEU A 350 12.39 1.82 -19.42
N GLU A 351 12.26 1.42 -20.69
CA GLU A 351 13.29 1.60 -21.70
C GLU A 351 13.03 2.83 -22.62
N GLN A 352 11.91 3.55 -22.39
CA GLN A 352 11.62 4.75 -23.20
C GLN A 352 12.60 5.88 -22.86
N PRO A 353 13.05 6.69 -23.84
CA PRO A 353 13.87 7.87 -23.57
C PRO A 353 13.19 8.83 -22.61
N ALA A 354 13.95 9.35 -21.64
CA ALA A 354 13.39 10.20 -20.59
C ALA A 354 12.76 11.49 -21.15
N ASP A 355 13.45 12.13 -22.12
CA ASP A 355 13.00 13.40 -22.68
C ASP A 355 11.68 13.29 -23.44
N ASP A 356 11.47 12.18 -24.18
CA ASP A 356 10.22 11.94 -24.90
C ASP A 356 9.06 11.73 -23.93
N LEU A 357 9.30 10.91 -22.90
CA LEU A 357 8.33 10.64 -21.85
C LEU A 357 7.95 11.93 -21.11
N VAL A 358 8.94 12.70 -20.70
CA VAL A 358 8.73 13.94 -19.93
C VAL A 358 8.00 15.00 -20.77
N ARG A 359 8.34 15.12 -22.07
CA ARG A 359 7.67 16.07 -22.98
C ARG A 359 6.18 15.72 -23.14
N THR A 360 5.87 14.45 -23.33
CA THR A 360 4.48 13.99 -23.42
C THR A 360 3.72 14.29 -22.13
N LEU A 361 4.29 13.89 -20.98
CA LEU A 361 3.66 14.09 -19.68
C LEU A 361 3.49 15.56 -19.30
N TRP A 362 4.42 16.44 -19.72
CA TRP A 362 4.26 17.88 -19.50
C TRP A 362 3.06 18.45 -20.27
N GLY A 363 2.84 17.98 -21.50
CA GLY A 363 1.65 18.34 -22.28
C GLY A 363 0.35 17.96 -21.56
N GLU A 364 0.28 16.74 -21.01
CA GLU A 364 -0.87 16.23 -20.28
C GLU A 364 -1.07 16.94 -18.92
N VAL A 365 0.01 17.26 -18.20
CA VAL A 365 -0.03 18.06 -16.97
C VAL A 365 -0.58 19.44 -17.23
N ARG A 366 -0.14 20.12 -18.31
CA ARG A 366 -0.67 21.42 -18.69
C ARG A 366 -2.17 21.37 -18.96
N GLN A 367 -2.64 20.35 -19.67
CA GLN A 367 -4.06 20.15 -19.92
C GLN A 367 -4.84 19.90 -18.62
N ALA A 368 -4.27 19.16 -17.68
CA ALA A 368 -4.90 18.85 -16.41
C ALA A 368 -4.98 20.07 -15.48
N THR A 369 -3.91 20.85 -15.39
CA THR A 369 -3.73 21.91 -14.38
C THR A 369 -3.96 23.33 -14.93
N GLY A 370 -3.99 23.52 -16.24
CA GLY A 370 -4.06 24.84 -16.86
C GLY A 370 -2.72 25.59 -16.86
N LEU A 371 -1.62 24.95 -16.46
CA LEU A 371 -0.30 25.57 -16.51
C LEU A 371 0.08 25.98 -17.92
N VAL A 372 0.68 27.14 -18.05
CA VAL A 372 1.18 27.70 -19.31
C VAL A 372 2.69 27.91 -19.22
N GLY A 373 3.36 28.07 -20.35
CA GLY A 373 4.78 28.34 -20.43
C GLY A 373 5.63 27.12 -20.80
N GLU A 374 6.93 27.30 -20.66
CA GLU A 374 7.92 26.26 -20.96
C GLU A 374 7.94 25.16 -19.90
N MET A 375 8.53 24.02 -20.26
CA MET A 375 8.70 22.91 -19.34
C MET A 375 9.69 23.29 -18.22
N PRO A 376 9.27 23.19 -16.95
CA PRO A 376 10.15 23.53 -15.82
C PRO A 376 11.17 22.42 -15.57
N ARG A 377 12.05 22.61 -14.58
CA ARG A 377 12.93 21.55 -14.09
C ARG A 377 12.09 20.36 -13.63
N TRP A 378 12.61 19.16 -13.86
CA TRP A 378 11.89 17.94 -13.58
C TRP A 378 12.80 16.82 -13.04
N ARG A 379 12.20 15.84 -12.37
CA ARG A 379 12.85 14.61 -11.90
C ARG A 379 11.99 13.40 -12.25
N LEU A 380 12.54 12.48 -13.02
CA LEU A 380 11.92 11.21 -13.39
C LEU A 380 12.46 10.09 -12.49
N ILE A 381 11.55 9.33 -11.88
CA ILE A 381 11.85 8.18 -11.03
C ILE A 381 11.20 6.95 -11.64
N ARG A 382 11.98 5.92 -11.91
CA ARG A 382 11.53 4.61 -12.38
C ARG A 382 11.74 3.59 -11.25
N GLU A 383 10.70 3.34 -10.46
CA GLU A 383 10.75 2.31 -9.43
C GLU A 383 10.43 0.95 -10.08
N LYS A 384 11.48 0.23 -10.46
CA LYS A 384 11.35 -1.02 -11.24
C LYS A 384 10.66 -2.17 -10.49
N ARG A 385 10.74 -2.17 -9.17
CA ARG A 385 10.12 -3.19 -8.29
C ARG A 385 9.17 -2.52 -7.30
N ALA A 386 8.26 -1.69 -7.83
CA ALA A 386 7.36 -0.91 -7.01
C ALA A 386 6.40 -1.82 -6.22
N THR A 387 5.84 -2.83 -6.88
CA THR A 387 4.97 -3.84 -6.25
C THR A 387 5.25 -5.20 -6.86
N PHE A 388 4.87 -6.29 -6.20
CA PHE A 388 4.69 -7.55 -6.92
C PHE A 388 3.52 -7.42 -7.91
N ALA A 389 3.59 -8.11 -9.04
CA ALA A 389 2.49 -8.16 -10.00
C ALA A 389 1.26 -8.84 -9.34
N ALA A 390 0.15 -8.12 -9.24
CA ALA A 390 -1.05 -8.59 -8.53
C ALA A 390 -1.84 -9.61 -9.35
N THR A 391 -1.17 -10.66 -9.84
CA THR A 391 -1.76 -11.76 -10.60
C THR A 391 -2.12 -12.94 -9.69
N PHE A 392 -2.95 -13.86 -10.18
CA PHE A 392 -3.27 -15.08 -9.44
C PHE A 392 -2.00 -15.89 -9.11
N ALA A 393 -1.10 -16.09 -10.08
CA ALA A 393 0.15 -16.83 -9.88
C ALA A 393 1.02 -16.24 -8.77
N GLN A 394 1.15 -14.91 -8.71
CA GLN A 394 1.93 -14.24 -7.66
C GLN A 394 1.20 -14.27 -6.31
N GLN A 395 -0.13 -14.22 -6.29
CA GLN A 395 -0.91 -14.36 -5.07
C GLN A 395 -0.70 -15.74 -4.42
N GLN A 396 -0.57 -16.81 -5.19
CA GLN A 396 -0.28 -18.16 -4.70
C GLN A 396 1.12 -18.29 -4.04
N ARG A 397 2.04 -17.39 -4.34
CA ARG A 397 3.40 -17.37 -3.79
C ARG A 397 3.52 -16.53 -2.51
N ARG A 398 2.45 -15.89 -2.07
CA ARG A 398 2.46 -15.07 -0.85
C ARG A 398 2.37 -15.94 0.39
N PRO A 399 3.40 -15.95 1.25
CA PRO A 399 3.41 -16.76 2.46
C PRO A 399 2.55 -16.10 3.55
N ARG A 400 2.11 -16.91 4.49
CA ARG A 400 1.59 -16.41 5.77
C ARG A 400 2.71 -15.74 6.57
N ALA A 401 2.35 -14.96 7.58
CA ALA A 401 3.32 -14.33 8.48
C ALA A 401 4.10 -15.34 9.35
N THR A 402 3.54 -16.52 9.58
CA THR A 402 4.20 -17.61 10.35
C THR A 402 5.20 -18.34 9.47
N THR A 403 6.33 -18.77 10.07
CA THR A 403 7.35 -19.62 9.44
C THR A 403 7.47 -20.95 10.17
N PRO A 404 8.24 -21.92 9.61
CA PRO A 404 8.60 -23.14 10.35
C PRO A 404 9.50 -22.90 11.58
N LEU A 405 10.13 -21.70 11.67
CA LEU A 405 10.94 -21.33 12.83
C LEU A 405 10.05 -20.75 13.92
N GLU A 406 10.20 -21.29 15.15
CA GLU A 406 9.33 -20.91 16.28
C GLU A 406 9.40 -19.42 16.62
N ASN A 407 10.58 -18.80 16.50
CA ASN A 407 10.88 -17.44 16.91
C ASN A 407 11.08 -16.47 15.72
N LEU A 408 10.63 -16.82 14.50
CA LEU A 408 10.73 -15.96 13.34
C LEU A 408 9.38 -15.81 12.64
N VAL A 409 8.97 -14.58 12.43
CA VAL A 409 7.75 -14.22 11.67
C VAL A 409 8.10 -13.30 10.50
N LEU A 410 7.28 -13.33 9.45
CA LEU A 410 7.42 -12.49 8.25
C LEU A 410 6.52 -11.27 8.36
N ALA A 411 6.98 -10.14 7.82
CA ALA A 411 6.18 -8.96 7.60
C ALA A 411 6.53 -8.35 6.21
N GLY A 412 5.55 -7.70 5.59
CA GLY A 412 5.68 -7.05 4.29
C GLY A 412 4.38 -7.11 3.53
N ASP A 413 4.18 -6.17 2.63
CA ASP A 413 3.04 -6.14 1.70
C ASP A 413 2.99 -7.38 0.79
N TRP A 414 4.09 -8.07 0.63
CA TRP A 414 4.24 -9.31 -0.14
C TRP A 414 3.80 -10.57 0.60
N THR A 415 3.56 -10.50 1.92
CA THR A 415 2.92 -11.61 2.66
C THR A 415 1.43 -11.66 2.40
N ASP A 416 0.75 -12.76 2.72
CA ASP A 416 -0.69 -12.91 2.47
C ASP A 416 -1.53 -12.06 3.42
N THR A 417 -1.65 -10.77 3.09
CA THR A 417 -2.44 -9.77 3.82
C THR A 417 -3.89 -9.71 3.37
N GLY A 418 -4.25 -10.40 2.28
CA GLY A 418 -5.53 -10.28 1.61
C GLY A 418 -5.68 -9.00 0.76
N LEU A 419 -4.65 -8.12 0.74
CA LEU A 419 -4.63 -6.87 -0.03
C LEU A 419 -3.50 -6.92 -1.08
N PRO A 420 -3.57 -6.11 -2.15
CA PRO A 420 -2.40 -5.88 -3.02
C PRO A 420 -1.27 -5.18 -2.25
N ALA A 421 -0.15 -4.93 -2.93
CA ALA A 421 0.98 -4.23 -2.34
C ALA A 421 0.64 -2.75 -2.09
N THR A 422 0.30 -2.41 -0.86
CA THR A 422 -0.14 -1.08 -0.44
C THR A 422 0.45 -0.70 0.91
N ILE A 423 0.43 0.59 1.25
CA ILE A 423 0.77 1.10 2.60
C ILE A 423 -0.08 0.39 3.66
N GLU A 424 -1.39 0.29 3.43
CA GLU A 424 -2.32 -0.42 4.32
C GLU A 424 -1.91 -1.87 4.54
N GLY A 425 -1.58 -2.60 3.46
CA GLY A 425 -1.14 -4.00 3.52
C GLY A 425 0.18 -4.16 4.27
N ALA A 426 1.14 -3.27 4.03
CA ALA A 426 2.45 -3.28 4.69
C ALA A 426 2.30 -3.09 6.21
N ILE A 427 1.58 -2.05 6.64
CA ILE A 427 1.35 -1.76 8.07
C ILE A 427 0.57 -2.89 8.73
N ARG A 428 -0.50 -3.39 8.10
CA ARG A 428 -1.29 -4.53 8.57
C ARG A 428 -0.42 -5.77 8.80
N SER A 429 0.50 -6.06 7.88
CA SER A 429 1.43 -7.19 8.03
C SER A 429 2.36 -7.02 9.23
N GLY A 430 2.85 -5.80 9.47
CA GLY A 430 3.67 -5.47 10.64
C GLY A 430 2.91 -5.65 11.95
N PHE A 431 1.66 -5.21 12.01
CA PHE A 431 0.78 -5.43 13.18
C PHE A 431 0.51 -6.91 13.41
N THR A 432 0.27 -7.68 12.34
CA THR A 432 0.09 -9.14 12.43
C THR A 432 1.35 -9.82 12.96
N ALA A 433 2.54 -9.44 12.48
CA ALA A 433 3.80 -9.99 12.95
C ALA A 433 4.02 -9.69 14.45
N ALA A 434 3.76 -8.45 14.89
CA ALA A 434 3.86 -8.08 16.30
C ALA A 434 2.89 -8.88 17.18
N GLN A 435 1.64 -9.06 16.73
CA GLN A 435 0.64 -9.86 17.45
C GLN A 435 1.06 -11.33 17.60
N LEU A 436 1.63 -11.93 16.56
CA LEU A 436 2.14 -13.30 16.60
C LEU A 436 3.29 -13.49 17.60
N LEU A 437 4.02 -12.42 17.92
CA LEU A 437 5.07 -12.39 18.93
C LEU A 437 4.56 -11.91 20.31
N GLY A 438 3.24 -11.82 20.50
CA GLY A 438 2.60 -11.55 21.79
C GLY A 438 2.38 -10.08 22.14
N ALA A 439 2.56 -9.14 21.19
CA ALA A 439 2.15 -7.76 21.41
C ALA A 439 0.62 -7.66 21.43
N ALA A 440 0.07 -6.91 22.39
CA ALA A 440 -1.36 -6.61 22.45
C ALA A 440 -1.79 -5.73 21.26
N LEU A 441 -3.06 -5.80 20.89
CA LEU A 441 -3.67 -4.96 19.85
C LEU A 441 -3.70 -3.49 20.25
#